data_f3d015800f138a85c9dc0f7b57917678
#
_entry.id   f3d015800f138a85c9dc0f7b57917678
#
_cell.length_a   1.000
_cell.length_b   1.000
_cell.length_c   1.000
_cell.angle_alpha   90.00
_cell.angle_beta   90.00
_cell.angle_gamma   90.00
#
_symmetry.space_group_name_H-M   'P 1'
#
loop_
_entity.id
_entity.type
_entity.pdbx_description
1 polymer ?
#
loop_
_entity_poly.entity_id
_entity_poly.type
_entity_poly.pdbx_seq_one_letter_code
_entity_poly.pdbx_strand_id
1 'polypeptide(L)'
;MKRIEVVAAIIMRGKEVFATQRGYGEFKGWWEFPGGKIESGECPQDALKREIREELDAEISVGELLETVEWDYPNFHLTMHCFICSLTSEF
;
A
#
# COMPACT_ATOMS: atom_id res chain seq x y z
N MET A 1 17.22 -11.06 11.95
CA MET A 1 15.86 -10.50 12.03
C MET A 1 15.21 -10.55 10.65
N LYS A 2 13.98 -10.99 10.61
CA LYS A 2 13.23 -11.03 9.36
C LYS A 2 12.90 -9.61 8.90
N ARG A 3 13.06 -9.36 7.59
CA ARG A 3 12.73 -8.08 6.98
C ARG A 3 11.52 -8.25 6.07
N ILE A 4 10.53 -7.38 6.24
CA ILE A 4 9.31 -7.39 5.42
C ILE A 4 9.24 -6.04 4.72
N GLU A 5 9.10 -6.09 3.40
CA GLU A 5 9.01 -4.90 2.57
C GLU A 5 7.63 -4.82 1.94
N VAL A 6 6.95 -3.70 2.18
CA VAL A 6 5.58 -3.49 1.70
C VAL A 6 5.47 -2.16 0.95
N VAL A 7 4.41 -2.05 0.16
CA VAL A 7 4.05 -0.82 -0.53
C VAL A 7 2.67 -0.38 -0.09
N ALA A 8 2.45 0.93 -0.07
CA ALA A 8 1.16 1.51 0.27
C ALA A 8 0.81 2.59 -0.75
N ALA A 9 -0.45 2.62 -1.16
CA ALA A 9 -0.96 3.60 -2.11
C ALA A 9 -1.72 4.69 -1.38
N ILE A 10 -1.26 5.93 -1.52
CA ILE A 10 -1.99 7.10 -1.08
C ILE A 10 -2.75 7.59 -2.31
N ILE A 11 -3.95 7.05 -2.49
CA ILE A 11 -4.76 7.34 -3.67
C ILE A 11 -5.49 8.65 -3.46
N MET A 12 -5.14 9.64 -4.25
CA MET A 12 -5.71 10.98 -4.14
C MET A 12 -6.70 11.24 -5.27
N ARG A 13 -7.79 11.89 -4.90
CA ARG A 13 -8.80 12.36 -5.85
C ARG A 13 -9.16 13.78 -5.46
N GLY A 14 -8.54 14.75 -6.16
CA GLY A 14 -8.62 16.13 -5.73
C GLY A 14 -7.98 16.32 -4.36
N LYS A 15 -8.76 16.72 -3.38
CA LYS A 15 -8.31 16.90 -1.99
C LYS A 15 -8.64 15.70 -1.10
N GLU A 16 -9.27 14.67 -1.67
CA GLU A 16 -9.66 13.49 -0.92
C GLU A 16 -8.60 12.40 -1.02
N VAL A 17 -8.43 11.67 0.07
CA VAL A 17 -7.52 10.53 0.15
C VAL A 17 -8.35 9.28 0.42
N PHE A 18 -8.11 8.23 -0.36
CA PHE A 18 -8.81 6.97 -0.20
C PHE A 18 -8.08 6.11 0.83
N ALA A 19 -8.83 5.58 1.78
CA ALA A 19 -8.31 4.63 2.76
C ALA A 19 -9.32 3.51 2.94
N THR A 20 -8.82 2.35 3.37
CA THR A 20 -9.67 1.19 3.64
C THR A 20 -9.70 0.88 5.13
N GLN A 21 -10.81 0.32 5.57
CA GLN A 21 -10.93 -0.11 6.94
C GLN A 21 -10.68 -1.60 7.03
N ARG A 22 -9.79 -1.98 7.94
CA ARG A 22 -9.46 -3.39 8.12
C ARG A 22 -10.64 -4.15 8.69
N GLY A 23 -11.07 -5.22 8.02
CA GLY A 23 -12.22 -6.01 8.40
C GLY A 23 -11.91 -7.23 9.26
N TYR A 24 -10.64 -7.48 9.57
CA TYR A 24 -10.23 -8.70 10.28
C TYR A 24 -8.96 -8.46 11.09
N GLY A 25 -8.66 -9.42 11.96
CA GLY A 25 -7.40 -9.44 12.70
C GLY A 25 -7.38 -8.49 13.90
N GLU A 26 -6.19 -8.31 14.44
CA GLU A 26 -5.94 -7.53 15.65
C GLU A 26 -6.32 -6.06 15.51
N PHE A 27 -6.13 -5.51 14.30
CA PHE A 27 -6.41 -4.10 14.03
C PHE A 27 -7.73 -3.88 13.31
N LYS A 28 -8.68 -4.79 13.50
CA LYS A 28 -10.02 -4.66 12.92
C LYS A 28 -10.63 -3.31 13.28
N GLY A 29 -11.17 -2.63 12.28
CA GLY A 29 -11.76 -1.31 12.44
C GLY A 29 -10.81 -0.14 12.23
N TRP A 30 -9.51 -0.40 12.16
CA TRP A 30 -8.52 0.64 11.90
C TRP A 30 -8.48 0.98 10.41
N TRP A 31 -8.25 2.25 10.12
CA TRP A 31 -8.11 2.71 8.74
C TRP A 31 -6.67 2.58 8.29
N GLU A 32 -6.49 2.16 7.05
CA GLU A 32 -5.16 1.99 6.48
C GLU A 32 -5.17 2.33 4.98
N PHE A 33 -4.00 2.65 4.45
CA PHE A 33 -3.85 2.80 3.00
C PHE A 33 -3.75 1.42 2.36
N PRO A 34 -4.38 1.21 1.18
CA PRO A 34 -4.30 -0.10 0.51
C PRO A 34 -2.88 -0.37 0.02
N GLY A 35 -2.51 -1.63 -0.02
CA GLY A 35 -1.20 -2.08 -0.46
C GLY A 35 -0.90 -3.48 0.04
N GLY A 36 0.36 -3.85 0.02
CA GLY A 36 0.76 -5.18 0.48
C GLY A 36 2.24 -5.44 0.25
N LYS A 37 2.61 -6.71 0.36
CA LYS A 37 4.01 -7.13 0.25
C LYS A 37 4.52 -7.10 -1.18
N ILE A 38 5.78 -6.71 -1.33
CA ILE A 38 6.49 -6.82 -2.60
C ILE A 38 6.90 -8.29 -2.78
N GLU A 39 6.56 -8.87 -3.92
CA GLU A 39 6.96 -10.23 -4.24
C GLU A 39 8.32 -10.24 -4.91
N SER A 40 8.99 -11.40 -4.85
CA SER A 40 10.31 -11.56 -5.44
C SER A 40 10.30 -11.20 -6.94
N GLY A 41 11.23 -10.35 -7.33
CA GLY A 41 11.37 -9.95 -8.74
C GLY A 41 10.48 -8.77 -9.16
N GLU A 42 9.62 -8.27 -8.26
CA GLU A 42 8.80 -7.10 -8.55
C GLU A 42 9.49 -5.82 -8.15
N CYS A 43 9.30 -4.76 -8.93
CA CYS A 43 9.62 -3.43 -8.44
C CYS A 43 8.46 -2.92 -7.58
N PRO A 44 8.70 -1.94 -6.69
CA PRO A 44 7.65 -1.43 -5.81
C PRO A 44 6.40 -0.94 -6.53
N GLN A 45 6.56 -0.25 -7.65
CA GLN A 45 5.44 0.29 -8.42
C GLN A 45 4.54 -0.82 -8.99
N ASP A 46 5.16 -1.88 -9.51
CA ASP A 46 4.41 -3.01 -10.06
C ASP A 46 3.71 -3.79 -8.96
N ALA A 47 4.37 -3.97 -7.82
CA ALA A 47 3.77 -4.61 -6.66
C ALA A 47 2.52 -3.85 -6.22
N LEU A 48 2.60 -2.52 -6.19
CA LEU A 48 1.47 -1.70 -5.78
C LEU A 48 0.30 -1.80 -6.75
N LYS A 49 0.56 -1.76 -8.05
CA LYS A 49 -0.49 -1.93 -9.05
C LYS A 49 -1.18 -3.28 -8.92
N ARG A 50 -0.41 -4.34 -8.69
CA ARG A 50 -0.94 -5.68 -8.50
C ARG A 50 -1.81 -5.76 -7.24
N GLU A 51 -1.33 -5.23 -6.11
CA GLU A 51 -2.08 -5.26 -4.86
C GLU A 51 -3.40 -4.50 -4.96
N ILE A 52 -3.40 -3.35 -5.60
CA ILE A 52 -4.64 -2.57 -5.76
C ILE A 52 -5.63 -3.30 -6.67
N ARG A 53 -5.15 -3.96 -7.71
CA ARG A 53 -6.02 -4.76 -8.56
C ARG A 53 -6.62 -5.93 -7.78
N GLU A 54 -5.83 -6.60 -6.96
CA GLU A 54 -6.30 -7.73 -6.15
C GLU A 54 -7.28 -7.31 -5.06
N GLU A 55 -6.99 -6.23 -4.35
CA GLU A 55 -7.82 -5.79 -3.22
C GLU A 55 -9.08 -5.04 -3.64
N LEU A 56 -8.96 -4.16 -4.63
CA LEU A 56 -10.02 -3.20 -4.97
C LEU A 56 -10.59 -3.40 -6.37
N ASP A 57 -10.03 -4.32 -7.14
CA ASP A 57 -10.38 -4.50 -8.55
C ASP A 57 -10.30 -3.16 -9.31
N ALA A 58 -9.27 -2.38 -9.00
CA ALA A 58 -9.07 -1.05 -9.55
C ALA A 58 -7.69 -0.92 -10.18
N GLU A 59 -7.55 0.05 -11.06
CA GLU A 59 -6.27 0.37 -11.68
C GLU A 59 -5.82 1.75 -11.25
N ILE A 60 -4.51 1.88 -11.02
CA ILE A 60 -3.92 3.13 -10.57
C ILE A 60 -2.74 3.53 -11.43
N SER A 61 -2.46 4.81 -11.43
CA SER A 61 -1.19 5.37 -11.89
C SER A 61 -0.37 5.65 -10.64
N VAL A 62 0.84 5.10 -10.58
CA VAL A 62 1.73 5.30 -9.44
C VAL A 62 2.59 6.53 -9.71
N GLY A 63 2.49 7.51 -8.84
CA GLY A 63 3.26 8.75 -8.94
C GLY A 63 4.51 8.72 -8.07
N GLU A 64 4.75 9.81 -7.37
CA GLU A 64 5.96 9.99 -6.58
C GLU A 64 5.98 9.15 -5.32
N LEU A 65 7.19 8.70 -4.95
CA LEU A 65 7.42 8.16 -3.62
C LEU A 65 7.34 9.31 -2.62
N LEU A 66 6.34 9.25 -1.75
CA LEU A 66 6.15 10.30 -0.75
C LEU A 66 7.11 10.10 0.42
N GLU A 67 7.18 8.88 0.91
CA GLU A 67 8.00 8.57 2.07
C GLU A 67 8.25 7.08 2.18
N THR A 68 9.40 6.72 2.74
CA THR A 68 9.69 5.34 3.13
C THR A 68 9.72 5.32 4.66
N VAL A 69 8.82 4.54 5.25
CA VAL A 69 8.70 4.39 6.69
C VAL A 69 9.37 3.09 7.11
N GLU A 70 10.17 3.14 8.17
CA GLU A 70 10.79 1.94 8.72
C GLU A 70 10.41 1.80 10.19
N TRP A 71 10.09 0.58 10.59
CA TRP A 71 9.68 0.31 11.95
C TRP A 71 10.12 -1.07 12.41
N ASP A 72 10.62 -1.15 13.63
CA ASP A 72 11.01 -2.41 14.22
C ASP A 72 9.90 -2.96 15.11
N TYR A 73 9.41 -4.13 14.75
CA TYR A 73 8.54 -4.94 15.59
C TYR A 73 9.38 -5.99 16.31
N PRO A 74 8.85 -6.61 17.38
CA PRO A 74 9.64 -7.60 18.11
C PRO A 74 10.21 -8.74 17.26
N ASN A 75 9.48 -9.15 16.20
CA ASN A 75 9.84 -10.30 15.39
C ASN A 75 10.33 -9.97 13.99
N PHE A 76 10.24 -8.71 13.56
CA PHE A 76 10.64 -8.35 12.20
C PHE A 76 10.85 -6.84 12.07
N HIS A 77 11.55 -6.48 11.00
CA HIS A 77 11.73 -5.09 10.58
C HIS A 77 10.82 -4.83 9.38
N LEU A 78 10.00 -3.79 9.46
CA LEU A 78 9.09 -3.39 8.39
C LEU A 78 9.66 -2.19 7.64
N THR A 79 9.69 -2.29 6.31
CA THR A 79 9.97 -1.15 5.44
C THR A 79 8.73 -0.93 4.56
N MET A 80 8.14 0.24 4.63
CA MET A 80 6.93 0.57 3.86
C MET A 80 7.19 1.76 2.95
N HIS A 81 7.06 1.53 1.64
CA HIS A 81 7.20 2.57 0.63
C HIS A 81 5.82 3.13 0.29
N CYS A 82 5.61 4.40 0.57
CA CYS A 82 4.33 5.08 0.35
C CYS A 82 4.39 5.93 -0.92
N PHE A 83 3.54 5.60 -1.89
CA PHE A 83 3.46 6.33 -3.16
C PHE A 83 2.17 7.10 -3.29
N ILE A 84 2.25 8.31 -3.84
CA ILE A 84 1.07 9.06 -4.22
C ILE A 84 0.56 8.48 -5.53
N CYS A 85 -0.72 8.14 -5.58
CA CYS A 85 -1.34 7.47 -6.71
C CYS A 85 -2.63 8.16 -7.12
N SER A 86 -3.08 7.88 -8.34
CA SER A 86 -4.38 8.30 -8.82
C SER A 86 -5.09 7.11 -9.45
N LEU A 87 -6.43 7.10 -9.37
CA LEU A 87 -7.23 6.06 -10.03
C LEU A 87 -7.27 6.31 -11.52
N THR A 88 -7.07 5.25 -12.31
CA THR A 88 -7.23 5.28 -13.76
C THR A 88 -8.44 4.49 -14.22
N SER A 89 -9.10 3.80 -13.29
CA SER A 89 -10.35 3.08 -13.53
C SER A 89 -11.38 3.50 -12.50
N GLU A 90 -12.65 3.20 -12.79
CA GLU A 90 -13.73 3.40 -11.83
C GLU A 90 -13.96 2.13 -11.03
N PHE A 91 -14.42 2.32 -9.79
CA PHE A 91 -14.83 1.18 -8.96
C PHE A 91 -15.93 1.56 -8.00
#